data_b163fe6f7cec17604284cb5f1995e959
#
_entry.id   b163fe6f7cec17604284cb5f1995e959
#
_cell.length_a   1.000
_cell.length_b   1.000
_cell.length_c   1.000
_cell.angle_alpha   90.00
_cell.angle_beta   90.00
_cell.angle_gamma   90.00
#
_symmetry.space_group_name_H-M   'P 1'
#
loop_
_entity.id
_entity.type
_entity.pdbx_description
1 polymer ?
#
loop_
_entity_poly.entity_id
_entity_poly.type
_entity_poly.pdbx_seq_one_letter_code
_entity_poly.pdbx_strand_id
1 'polypeptide(L)'
;MKSRFRSPPLFIYQYLVFMCLCLFQDGRLSFDPGSKVVRLPYINYLRELGSTFLNTYTNSPICCPSRAAMWSGQFVHLSQSWNNYKCLDANSTTWMDLLERKGYCTKMLGKLDYTSGSHSVSNRVEAWTRDVRFLLRQEGRPVSQLVGNMSTRRIMEKDWKNTDKAAQWIRQTAAMSKKPFALYLGLNLPHPYRTESLGPTAGGSTFRSSPYWLTKVSSELVSVPKWLPMAAMHPVDYYSTFTKNCSSDFTEEEIKSVRTFYYAMCAEADAMLGQVISALREKGLLDNTVLIFTADHGELAMEHRQFYKMSMFEGSSRVPLLIMGPGLKSGLQVHQLVSLVDLHPTVLEIAGISAVGNLSGHSVLPLISTSRNVSKNEHPEWVLSEYHGCNANASTYMLRVGHWKYIAYADGISVPPQLFMDKDELHNVVLRFPDVQAQLDKLLRSIVDYPKVSSAVHLYNKNEFAAWRDSLGRNYSEVIANLRWHMDWQKDILANEKAIDTWLHHSSRTFYN
;
A
#
# COMPACT_ATOMS: atom_id res chain seq x y z
N MET A 1 13.17 -49.22 -24.33
CA MET A 1 13.96 -48.13 -23.75
C MET A 1 13.06 -46.91 -23.55
N LYS A 2 12.56 -46.69 -22.35
CA LYS A 2 11.75 -45.49 -21.99
C LYS A 2 12.74 -44.40 -21.51
N SER A 3 12.96 -43.40 -22.35
CA SER A 3 13.74 -42.22 -21.94
C SER A 3 12.95 -41.46 -20.85
N ARG A 4 13.45 -41.49 -19.62
CA ARG A 4 13.00 -40.63 -18.53
C ARG A 4 13.41 -39.21 -18.91
N PHE A 5 12.47 -38.40 -19.36
CA PHE A 5 12.64 -36.96 -19.33
C PHE A 5 12.79 -36.55 -17.86
N ARG A 6 13.99 -36.26 -17.43
CA ARG A 6 14.28 -35.54 -16.19
C ARG A 6 13.82 -34.09 -16.47
N SER A 7 12.82 -33.64 -15.75
CA SER A 7 12.53 -32.21 -15.65
C SER A 7 13.84 -31.47 -15.33
N PRO A 8 14.14 -30.33 -15.97
CA PRO A 8 15.32 -29.56 -15.61
C PRO A 8 15.26 -29.22 -14.11
N PRO A 9 16.41 -29.20 -13.41
CA PRO A 9 16.42 -28.88 -11.99
C PRO A 9 15.76 -27.53 -11.78
N LEU A 10 14.78 -27.46 -10.88
CA LEU A 10 14.29 -26.20 -10.34
C LEU A 10 15.52 -25.43 -9.84
N PHE A 11 15.79 -24.27 -10.43
CA PHE A 11 16.80 -23.37 -9.92
C PHE A 11 16.39 -22.95 -8.52
N ILE A 12 17.01 -23.53 -7.49
CA ILE A 12 16.87 -23.05 -6.12
C ILE A 12 17.76 -21.82 -6.02
N TYR A 13 17.14 -20.66 -5.97
CA TYR A 13 17.84 -19.40 -5.81
C TYR A 13 18.45 -19.33 -4.40
N GLN A 14 19.72 -19.00 -4.30
CA GLN A 14 20.41 -19.01 -3.01
C GLN A 14 20.12 -17.78 -2.18
N TYR A 15 19.82 -16.63 -2.83
CA TYR A 15 19.70 -15.37 -2.11
C TYR A 15 18.44 -14.61 -2.54
N LEU A 16 17.77 -14.02 -1.57
CA LEU A 16 16.60 -13.19 -1.76
C LEU A 16 16.79 -11.85 -1.06
N VAL A 17 16.63 -10.75 -1.77
CA VAL A 17 16.49 -9.42 -1.19
C VAL A 17 15.11 -8.86 -1.57
N PHE A 18 14.32 -8.57 -0.57
CA PHE A 18 12.99 -7.99 -0.72
C PHE A 18 12.99 -6.57 -0.17
N MET A 19 12.78 -5.58 -1.02
CA MET A 19 12.69 -4.18 -0.63
C MET A 19 11.27 -3.66 -0.86
N CYS A 20 10.62 -3.24 0.23
CA CYS A 20 9.27 -2.70 0.21
C CYS A 20 9.27 -1.26 0.70
N LEU A 21 8.80 -0.34 -0.14
CA LEU A 21 8.62 1.06 0.19
C LEU A 21 7.22 1.31 0.77
N CYS A 22 7.02 2.49 1.34
CA CYS A 22 5.70 2.95 1.78
C CYS A 22 5.28 4.14 0.93
N LEU A 23 4.07 4.11 0.33
CA LEU A 23 3.53 5.20 -0.49
C LEU A 23 4.29 5.48 -1.80
N PHE A 24 4.93 4.48 -2.39
CA PHE A 24 5.56 4.67 -3.69
C PHE A 24 4.54 4.50 -4.80
N GLN A 25 4.26 5.56 -5.53
CA GLN A 25 3.24 5.58 -6.58
C GLN A 25 3.64 4.76 -7.80
N ASP A 26 2.64 4.33 -8.55
CA ASP A 26 2.78 3.56 -9.78
C ASP A 26 3.49 4.33 -10.91
N GLY A 27 3.62 3.68 -12.06
CA GLY A 27 4.32 4.18 -13.22
C GLY A 27 3.75 5.42 -13.89
N ARG A 28 2.59 5.97 -13.48
CA ARG A 28 2.05 7.16 -14.13
C ARG A 28 2.88 8.42 -13.86
N LEU A 29 3.53 8.48 -12.71
CA LEU A 29 4.28 9.65 -12.28
C LEU A 29 5.79 9.44 -12.28
N SER A 30 6.27 8.36 -11.71
CA SER A 30 7.71 8.09 -11.56
C SER A 30 8.16 6.78 -12.20
N PHE A 31 7.22 5.90 -12.53
CA PHE A 31 7.47 4.53 -13.01
C PHE A 31 7.23 4.34 -14.51
N ASP A 32 6.58 5.27 -15.17
CA ASP A 32 6.46 5.25 -16.62
C ASP A 32 7.88 5.24 -17.24
N PRO A 33 8.24 4.23 -18.03
CA PRO A 33 9.55 4.14 -18.68
C PRO A 33 9.92 5.39 -19.51
N GLY A 34 8.94 6.16 -19.95
CA GLY A 34 9.10 7.42 -20.66
C GLY A 34 9.18 8.66 -19.78
N SER A 35 8.89 8.55 -18.49
CA SER A 35 8.83 9.71 -17.60
C SER A 35 10.21 10.30 -17.35
N LYS A 36 10.33 11.61 -17.59
CA LYS A 36 11.52 12.40 -17.29
C LYS A 36 11.35 13.30 -16.06
N VAL A 37 10.24 13.15 -15.34
CA VAL A 37 9.89 14.00 -14.20
C VAL A 37 10.88 13.86 -13.06
N VAL A 38 11.34 12.64 -12.79
CA VAL A 38 12.29 12.36 -11.71
C VAL A 38 13.36 11.36 -12.14
N ARG A 39 14.58 11.56 -11.66
CA ARG A 39 15.71 10.65 -11.92
C ARG A 39 15.77 9.55 -10.88
N LEU A 40 15.56 8.30 -11.33
CA LEU A 40 15.54 7.08 -10.53
C LEU A 40 16.51 6.04 -11.12
N PRO A 41 17.85 6.25 -11.02
CA PRO A 41 18.83 5.43 -11.73
C PRO A 41 18.83 3.96 -11.29
N TYR A 42 18.56 3.65 -10.04
CA TYR A 42 18.58 2.25 -9.55
C TYR A 42 17.29 1.50 -9.84
N ILE A 43 16.15 2.17 -9.82
CA ILE A 43 14.89 1.63 -10.32
C ILE A 43 15.00 1.36 -11.83
N ASN A 44 15.60 2.27 -12.61
CA ASN A 44 15.84 2.04 -14.03
C ASN A 44 16.81 0.86 -14.26
N TYR A 45 17.84 0.72 -13.43
CA TYR A 45 18.72 -0.45 -13.46
C TYR A 45 17.93 -1.76 -13.25
N LEU A 46 16.98 -1.81 -12.31
CA LEU A 46 16.14 -2.97 -12.14
C LEU A 46 15.21 -3.22 -13.35
N ARG A 47 14.70 -2.17 -13.99
CA ARG A 47 13.89 -2.29 -15.21
C ARG A 47 14.65 -2.89 -16.37
N GLU A 48 15.88 -2.48 -16.57
CA GLU A 48 16.73 -2.95 -17.66
C GLU A 48 17.14 -4.41 -17.46
N LEU A 49 17.45 -4.82 -16.25
CA LEU A 49 17.98 -6.14 -15.95
C LEU A 49 16.96 -7.14 -15.39
N GLY A 50 15.74 -6.70 -15.12
CA GLY A 50 14.68 -7.52 -14.57
C GLY A 50 13.38 -7.43 -15.35
N SER A 51 12.32 -7.90 -14.74
CA SER A 51 10.95 -7.83 -15.24
C SER A 51 10.17 -6.76 -14.49
N THR A 52 9.45 -5.92 -15.22
CA THR A 52 8.58 -4.84 -14.69
C THR A 52 7.13 -5.22 -14.87
N PHE A 53 6.38 -5.32 -13.77
CA PHE A 53 4.95 -5.59 -13.79
C PHE A 53 4.19 -4.27 -13.87
N LEU A 54 3.44 -4.07 -14.94
CA LEU A 54 2.76 -2.81 -15.21
C LEU A 54 1.42 -2.67 -14.49
N ASN A 55 0.83 -3.78 -14.06
CA ASN A 55 -0.51 -3.83 -13.47
C ASN A 55 -0.52 -4.60 -12.15
N THR A 56 0.28 -4.13 -11.18
CA THR A 56 0.31 -4.70 -9.83
C THR A 56 -0.54 -3.87 -8.87
N TYR A 57 -1.38 -4.54 -8.09
CA TYR A 57 -2.31 -3.90 -7.16
C TYR A 57 -2.11 -4.37 -5.73
N THR A 58 -2.26 -3.44 -4.78
CA THR A 58 -2.32 -3.79 -3.36
C THR A 58 -3.66 -4.44 -3.00
N ASN A 59 -3.66 -5.35 -2.04
CA ASN A 59 -4.89 -5.94 -1.52
C ASN A 59 -5.67 -5.01 -0.59
N SER A 60 -4.99 -3.99 -0.07
CA SER A 60 -5.63 -2.91 0.66
C SER A 60 -4.76 -1.65 0.58
N PRO A 61 -5.30 -0.49 0.19
CA PRO A 61 -4.51 0.73 0.04
C PRO A 61 -4.21 1.38 1.41
N ILE A 62 -3.65 0.60 2.34
CA ILE A 62 -3.15 1.06 3.65
C ILE A 62 -2.10 0.08 4.20
N CYS A 63 -1.16 0.59 4.99
CA CYS A 63 0.08 -0.10 5.38
C CYS A 63 -0.14 -1.52 5.91
N CYS A 64 -0.80 -1.66 7.08
CA CYS A 64 -0.83 -2.93 7.78
C CYS A 64 -1.65 -4.01 7.04
N PRO A 65 -2.86 -3.79 6.55
CA PRO A 65 -3.61 -4.76 5.77
C PRO A 65 -2.91 -5.20 4.48
N SER A 66 -2.31 -4.25 3.74
CA SER A 66 -1.53 -4.59 2.56
C SER A 66 -0.37 -5.51 2.88
N ARG A 67 0.41 -5.15 3.91
CA ARG A 67 1.55 -5.94 4.37
C ARG A 67 1.08 -7.29 4.92
N ALA A 68 -0.01 -7.33 5.69
CA ALA A 68 -0.60 -8.58 6.18
C ALA A 68 -0.91 -9.55 5.04
N ALA A 69 -1.56 -9.08 3.96
CA ALA A 69 -1.86 -9.90 2.79
C ALA A 69 -0.58 -10.37 2.08
N MET A 70 0.39 -9.49 1.89
CA MET A 70 1.69 -9.82 1.27
C MET A 70 2.49 -10.84 2.11
N TRP A 71 2.47 -10.74 3.45
CA TRP A 71 3.20 -11.63 4.34
C TRP A 71 2.53 -12.99 4.53
N SER A 72 1.19 -13.04 4.60
CA SER A 72 0.42 -14.27 4.82
C SER A 72 0.02 -15.00 3.53
N GLY A 73 -0.03 -14.32 2.39
CA GLY A 73 -0.57 -14.85 1.14
C GLY A 73 -2.09 -14.97 1.13
N GLN A 74 -2.80 -14.24 2.02
CA GLN A 74 -4.26 -14.27 2.14
C GLN A 74 -4.88 -12.91 1.90
N PHE A 75 -6.05 -12.87 1.26
CA PHE A 75 -6.85 -11.66 1.14
C PHE A 75 -7.25 -11.10 2.50
N VAL A 76 -7.52 -9.80 2.53
CA VAL A 76 -7.85 -9.06 3.77
C VAL A 76 -9.07 -9.62 4.47
N HIS A 77 -10.13 -9.99 3.73
CA HIS A 77 -11.34 -10.58 4.32
C HIS A 77 -11.12 -11.97 4.92
N LEU A 78 -10.13 -12.73 4.44
CA LEU A 78 -9.80 -14.05 4.98
C LEU A 78 -8.90 -13.94 6.22
N SER A 79 -7.92 -13.06 6.19
CA SER A 79 -7.03 -12.80 7.32
C SER A 79 -7.64 -11.89 8.39
N GLN A 80 -8.78 -11.26 8.10
CA GLN A 80 -9.44 -10.25 8.93
C GLN A 80 -8.53 -9.06 9.31
N SER A 81 -7.60 -8.72 8.45
CA SER A 81 -6.67 -7.60 8.66
C SER A 81 -7.32 -6.29 8.23
N TRP A 82 -8.31 -5.81 9.00
CA TRP A 82 -9.25 -4.77 8.57
C TRP A 82 -8.65 -3.37 8.38
N ASN A 83 -7.68 -3.01 9.22
CA ASN A 83 -7.13 -1.65 9.22
C ASN A 83 -5.74 -1.66 9.87
N ASN A 84 -5.08 -0.51 9.96
CA ASN A 84 -3.74 -0.39 10.56
C ASN A 84 -3.65 -0.87 12.02
N TYR A 85 -4.77 -1.14 12.63
CA TYR A 85 -4.85 -1.59 14.01
C TYR A 85 -5.15 -3.09 14.13
N LYS A 86 -6.06 -3.62 13.33
CA LYS A 86 -6.37 -5.04 13.24
C LYS A 86 -5.67 -5.62 12.00
N CYS A 87 -4.54 -6.26 12.24
CA CYS A 87 -3.70 -6.94 11.27
C CYS A 87 -3.56 -8.43 11.60
N LEU A 88 -2.48 -9.07 11.18
CA LEU A 88 -2.22 -10.45 11.54
C LEU A 88 -1.97 -10.59 13.04
N ASP A 89 -2.34 -11.72 13.58
CA ASP A 89 -1.95 -12.10 14.94
C ASP A 89 -0.45 -12.41 14.98
N ALA A 90 0.17 -12.17 16.14
CA ALA A 90 1.63 -12.27 16.30
C ALA A 90 2.20 -13.67 16.00
N ASN A 91 1.37 -14.72 16.10
CA ASN A 91 1.73 -16.12 15.83
C ASN A 91 1.36 -16.58 14.40
N SER A 92 0.87 -15.68 13.55
CA SER A 92 0.58 -16.00 12.15
C SER A 92 1.85 -16.38 11.40
N THR A 93 1.81 -17.50 10.69
CA THR A 93 2.94 -17.94 9.87
C THR A 93 3.07 -17.07 8.63
N THR A 94 4.27 -16.56 8.38
CA THR A 94 4.62 -15.74 7.23
C THR A 94 5.59 -16.49 6.29
N TRP A 95 5.76 -15.97 5.06
CA TRP A 95 6.75 -16.53 4.16
C TRP A 95 8.18 -16.46 4.73
N MET A 96 8.51 -15.48 5.58
CA MET A 96 9.84 -15.38 6.21
C MET A 96 10.06 -16.54 7.21
N ASP A 97 9.03 -16.88 8.01
CA ASP A 97 9.10 -18.04 8.92
C ASP A 97 9.29 -19.35 8.15
N LEU A 98 8.66 -19.48 6.98
CA LEU A 98 8.81 -20.64 6.12
C LEU A 98 10.22 -20.74 5.51
N LEU A 99 10.82 -19.60 5.13
CA LEU A 99 12.21 -19.54 4.69
C LEU A 99 13.17 -19.94 5.82
N GLU A 100 12.95 -19.45 7.03
CA GLU A 100 13.77 -19.79 8.19
C GLU A 100 13.72 -21.28 8.50
N ARG A 101 12.51 -21.87 8.51
CA ARG A 101 12.32 -23.33 8.64
C ARG A 101 13.01 -24.13 7.52
N LYS A 102 13.13 -23.56 6.32
CA LYS A 102 13.87 -24.15 5.19
C LYS A 102 15.39 -24.05 5.35
N GLY A 103 15.87 -23.30 6.33
CA GLY A 103 17.29 -23.13 6.64
C GLY A 103 17.93 -21.87 6.08
N TYR A 104 17.15 -20.91 5.60
CA TYR A 104 17.66 -19.61 5.22
C TYR A 104 18.15 -18.83 6.44
N CYS A 105 19.20 -18.04 6.25
CA CYS A 105 19.60 -16.99 7.19
C CYS A 105 18.73 -15.76 6.92
N THR A 106 17.76 -15.49 7.79
CA THR A 106 16.77 -14.42 7.60
C THR A 106 17.17 -13.14 8.29
N LYS A 107 16.84 -12.00 7.69
CA LYS A 107 17.00 -10.68 8.29
C LYS A 107 15.84 -9.76 7.90
N MET A 108 15.20 -9.16 8.88
CA MET A 108 14.16 -8.16 8.68
C MET A 108 14.60 -6.82 9.27
N LEU A 109 14.48 -5.74 8.50
CA LEU A 109 14.89 -4.39 8.88
C LEU A 109 13.83 -3.36 8.47
N GLY A 110 13.69 -2.33 9.26
CA GLY A 110 12.84 -1.17 8.96
C GLY A 110 11.38 -1.37 9.27
N LYS A 111 10.49 -0.90 8.39
CA LYS A 111 9.04 -0.96 8.55
C LYS A 111 8.53 -2.35 8.19
N LEU A 112 8.08 -3.08 9.19
CA LEU A 112 7.45 -4.40 9.04
C LEU A 112 5.93 -4.29 8.96
N ASP A 113 5.30 -3.78 9.98
CA ASP A 113 3.93 -3.29 10.08
C ASP A 113 2.86 -4.24 9.48
N TYR A 114 2.94 -5.52 9.82
CA TYR A 114 1.99 -6.53 9.38
C TYR A 114 1.25 -7.22 10.54
N THR A 115 1.63 -6.94 11.80
CA THR A 115 0.97 -7.47 12.99
C THR A 115 0.21 -6.39 13.73
N SER A 116 -0.85 -6.78 14.47
CA SER A 116 -1.66 -5.87 15.27
C SER A 116 -0.85 -5.15 16.36
N GLY A 117 -1.28 -3.93 16.72
CA GLY A 117 -0.74 -3.18 17.85
C GLY A 117 0.35 -2.16 17.54
N SER A 118 0.78 -2.02 16.28
CA SER A 118 1.86 -1.09 15.90
C SER A 118 1.45 0.38 15.90
N HIS A 119 0.16 0.70 15.90
CA HIS A 119 -0.36 2.06 15.69
C HIS A 119 -0.95 2.69 16.97
N SER A 120 -1.02 4.02 16.98
CA SER A 120 -1.49 4.81 18.13
C SER A 120 -2.98 4.62 18.40
N VAL A 121 -3.40 4.95 19.65
CA VAL A 121 -4.82 4.90 20.07
C VAL A 121 -5.70 5.77 19.18
N SER A 122 -5.25 6.97 18.80
CA SER A 122 -6.05 7.86 17.95
C SER A 122 -6.36 7.22 16.59
N ASN A 123 -5.41 6.49 16.00
CA ASN A 123 -5.65 5.80 14.74
C ASN A 123 -6.66 4.65 14.87
N ARG A 124 -6.72 3.99 16.05
CA ARG A 124 -7.73 2.97 16.33
C ARG A 124 -9.12 3.57 16.35
N VAL A 125 -9.31 4.58 17.19
CA VAL A 125 -10.60 5.23 17.36
C VAL A 125 -11.11 5.79 16.04
N GLU A 126 -10.24 6.40 15.23
CA GLU A 126 -10.59 6.83 13.88
C GLU A 126 -11.07 5.70 12.98
N ALA A 127 -10.44 4.53 13.03
CA ALA A 127 -10.85 3.38 12.24
C ALA A 127 -12.17 2.79 12.73
N TRP A 128 -12.38 2.73 14.04
CA TRP A 128 -13.60 2.18 14.64
C TRP A 128 -14.82 3.08 14.38
N THR A 129 -14.67 4.40 14.50
CA THR A 129 -15.76 5.38 14.39
C THR A 129 -15.87 6.02 12.99
N ARG A 130 -15.26 5.42 11.96
CA ARG A 130 -15.14 5.99 10.61
C ARG A 130 -16.48 6.35 9.95
N ASP A 131 -17.55 5.69 10.32
CA ASP A 131 -18.90 5.87 9.81
C ASP A 131 -19.80 6.77 10.71
N VAL A 132 -19.22 7.42 11.72
CA VAL A 132 -19.90 8.40 12.56
C VAL A 132 -19.75 9.79 11.97
N ARG A 133 -20.52 10.12 10.93
CA ARG A 133 -20.76 11.44 10.29
C ARG A 133 -19.70 12.52 10.56
N PHE A 134 -18.54 12.46 9.93
CA PHE A 134 -17.47 13.47 10.08
C PHE A 134 -17.08 13.75 11.55
N LEU A 135 -17.36 12.82 12.47
CA LEU A 135 -16.89 12.92 13.84
C LEU A 135 -15.36 12.90 13.92
N LEU A 136 -14.74 12.27 12.92
CA LEU A 136 -13.32 12.18 12.82
C LEU A 136 -12.71 13.52 12.41
N ARG A 137 -11.55 13.79 12.96
CA ARG A 137 -10.78 14.95 12.59
C ARG A 137 -10.31 14.91 11.12
N GLN A 138 -9.95 16.08 10.65
CA GLN A 138 -9.23 16.20 9.40
C GLN A 138 -7.73 15.93 9.59
N GLU A 139 -7.06 15.40 8.56
CA GLU A 139 -5.62 15.42 8.45
C GLU A 139 -5.12 16.88 8.34
N GLY A 140 -3.82 17.10 8.61
CA GLY A 140 -3.22 18.40 8.29
C GLY A 140 -3.29 18.68 6.79
N ARG A 141 -3.40 19.96 6.39
CA ARG A 141 -3.30 20.32 4.98
C ARG A 141 -1.95 19.86 4.41
N PRO A 142 -1.91 19.22 3.24
CA PRO A 142 -0.65 18.80 2.63
C PRO A 142 0.21 20.01 2.29
N VAL A 143 1.46 19.97 2.75
CA VAL A 143 2.45 21.04 2.55
C VAL A 143 3.81 20.47 2.22
N SER A 144 4.63 21.27 1.53
CA SER A 144 6.03 20.97 1.27
C SER A 144 6.93 21.71 2.26
N GLN A 145 8.04 21.09 2.65
CA GLN A 145 9.03 21.67 3.57
C GLN A 145 10.45 21.41 3.08
N LEU A 146 11.16 22.49 2.80
CA LEU A 146 12.58 22.43 2.49
C LEU A 146 13.40 22.27 3.76
N VAL A 147 14.36 21.34 3.76
CA VAL A 147 15.24 21.09 4.90
C VAL A 147 16.71 21.06 4.45
N GLY A 148 17.58 21.63 5.28
CA GLY A 148 19.02 21.63 5.02
C GLY A 148 19.43 22.41 3.76
N ASN A 149 20.49 21.93 3.10
CA ASN A 149 21.11 22.57 1.96
C ASN A 149 21.56 21.54 0.90
N MET A 150 22.33 21.96 -0.11
CA MET A 150 22.83 21.09 -1.18
C MET A 150 23.70 19.91 -0.72
N SER A 151 24.27 19.97 0.49
CA SER A 151 25.03 18.84 1.06
C SER A 151 24.14 17.85 1.84
N THR A 152 22.90 18.22 2.14
CA THR A 152 21.95 17.39 2.92
C THR A 152 21.38 16.30 2.03
N ARG A 153 21.89 15.08 2.18
CA ARG A 153 21.49 13.91 1.40
C ARG A 153 20.68 12.89 2.16
N ARG A 154 20.67 12.96 3.49
CA ARG A 154 19.92 12.05 4.37
C ARG A 154 18.86 12.83 5.11
N ILE A 155 17.60 12.63 4.76
CA ILE A 155 16.47 13.33 5.38
C ILE A 155 15.68 12.36 6.25
N MET A 156 15.28 11.20 5.71
CA MET A 156 14.67 10.13 6.49
C MET A 156 15.75 9.29 7.19
N GLU A 157 16.33 9.85 8.23
CA GLU A 157 17.43 9.24 9.00
C GLU A 157 17.14 7.81 9.45
N LYS A 158 15.90 7.51 9.83
CA LYS A 158 15.49 6.16 10.24
C LYS A 158 15.66 5.15 9.11
N ASP A 159 15.29 5.52 7.89
CA ASP A 159 15.40 4.65 6.71
C ASP A 159 16.86 4.51 6.27
N TRP A 160 17.64 5.57 6.31
CA TRP A 160 19.08 5.50 6.06
C TRP A 160 19.80 4.58 7.05
N LYS A 161 19.49 4.69 8.35
CA LYS A 161 20.05 3.78 9.38
C LYS A 161 19.69 2.31 9.11
N ASN A 162 18.47 2.03 8.65
CA ASN A 162 18.07 0.67 8.29
C ASN A 162 18.77 0.20 7.00
N THR A 163 18.94 1.08 6.03
CA THR A 163 19.67 0.80 4.79
C THR A 163 21.16 0.53 5.08
N ASP A 164 21.79 1.33 5.93
CA ASP A 164 23.19 1.11 6.39
C ASP A 164 23.33 -0.26 7.07
N LYS A 165 22.38 -0.62 7.96
CA LYS A 165 22.35 -1.93 8.61
C LYS A 165 22.17 -3.07 7.61
N ALA A 166 21.32 -2.89 6.58
CA ALA A 166 21.12 -3.87 5.53
C ALA A 166 22.41 -4.08 4.71
N ALA A 167 23.04 -3.00 4.27
CA ALA A 167 24.30 -3.06 3.54
C ALA A 167 25.44 -3.65 4.36
N GLN A 168 25.52 -3.30 5.64
CA GLN A 168 26.50 -3.88 6.57
C GLN A 168 26.25 -5.38 6.77
N TRP A 169 25.00 -5.79 6.96
CA TRP A 169 24.66 -7.20 7.13
C TRP A 169 25.01 -8.03 5.87
N ILE A 170 24.74 -7.49 4.67
CA ILE A 170 25.15 -8.11 3.40
C ILE A 170 26.66 -8.31 3.37
N ARG A 171 27.44 -7.28 3.70
CA ARG A 171 28.91 -7.30 3.63
C ARG A 171 29.56 -8.22 4.65
N GLN A 172 29.00 -8.31 5.84
CA GLN A 172 29.64 -8.97 6.99
C GLN A 172 29.05 -10.36 7.31
N THR A 173 27.72 -10.49 7.20
CA THR A 173 27.04 -11.73 7.62
C THR A 173 26.66 -12.59 6.43
N ALA A 174 25.92 -12.03 5.49
CA ALA A 174 25.42 -12.78 4.34
C ALA A 174 26.55 -13.30 3.45
N ALA A 175 27.56 -12.47 3.18
CA ALA A 175 28.71 -12.84 2.36
C ALA A 175 29.59 -13.95 2.97
N MET A 176 29.55 -14.11 4.29
CA MET A 176 30.32 -15.15 5.01
C MET A 176 29.49 -16.39 5.32
N SER A 177 28.20 -16.35 5.12
CA SER A 177 27.30 -17.47 5.38
C SER A 177 27.42 -18.53 4.30
N LYS A 178 27.48 -19.81 4.73
CA LYS A 178 27.33 -20.96 3.83
C LYS A 178 25.86 -21.31 3.55
N LYS A 179 24.94 -20.66 4.24
CA LYS A 179 23.48 -20.83 4.09
C LYS A 179 22.93 -19.83 3.07
N PRO A 180 21.87 -20.19 2.36
CA PRO A 180 21.10 -19.20 1.61
C PRO A 180 20.57 -18.12 2.56
N PHE A 181 20.34 -16.92 2.06
CA PHE A 181 19.81 -15.84 2.89
C PHE A 181 18.57 -15.18 2.30
N ALA A 182 17.77 -14.59 3.19
CA ALA A 182 16.66 -13.73 2.84
C ALA A 182 16.70 -12.44 3.66
N LEU A 183 16.76 -11.30 2.98
CA LEU A 183 16.75 -9.97 3.59
C LEU A 183 15.47 -9.24 3.20
N TYR A 184 14.69 -8.81 4.19
CA TYR A 184 13.60 -7.86 3.99
C TYR A 184 14.03 -6.48 4.50
N LEU A 185 13.87 -5.45 3.65
CA LEU A 185 14.10 -4.06 4.00
C LEU A 185 12.83 -3.24 3.74
N GLY A 186 12.12 -2.88 4.80
CA GLY A 186 10.95 -2.00 4.75
C GLY A 186 11.34 -0.55 5.03
N LEU A 187 11.02 0.37 4.12
CA LEU A 187 11.29 1.79 4.26
C LEU A 187 10.00 2.58 4.49
N ASN A 188 10.10 3.72 5.15
CA ASN A 188 8.98 4.65 5.30
C ASN A 188 8.85 5.58 4.08
N LEU A 189 9.97 5.97 3.44
CA LEU A 189 9.93 6.79 2.22
C LEU A 189 9.13 6.12 1.10
N PRO A 190 8.44 6.97 0.32
CA PRO A 190 8.25 8.41 0.40
C PRO A 190 7.02 8.86 1.22
N HIS A 191 6.69 8.22 2.34
CA HIS A 191 5.60 8.62 3.23
C HIS A 191 5.80 10.04 3.76
N PRO A 192 4.81 10.95 3.71
CA PRO A 192 4.91 12.28 4.30
C PRO A 192 5.22 12.25 5.80
N TYR A 193 5.90 13.28 6.27
CA TYR A 193 6.27 13.45 7.67
C TYR A 193 5.11 14.02 8.49
N ARG A 194 5.16 13.81 9.80
CA ARG A 194 4.31 14.52 10.73
C ARG A 194 4.56 16.03 10.61
N THR A 195 3.49 16.79 10.65
CA THR A 195 3.55 18.25 10.70
C THR A 195 3.76 18.67 12.15
N GLU A 196 4.94 19.18 12.47
CA GLU A 196 5.34 19.50 13.87
C GLU A 196 4.72 20.80 14.38
N SER A 197 4.31 21.70 13.49
CA SER A 197 4.01 23.10 13.83
C SER A 197 2.53 23.42 14.07
N LEU A 198 1.61 22.48 13.93
CA LEU A 198 0.18 22.80 13.81
C LEU A 198 -0.68 22.31 14.98
N GLY A 199 -0.10 22.07 16.13
CA GLY A 199 -0.85 21.65 17.30
C GLY A 199 -1.41 20.23 17.20
N PRO A 200 -2.40 19.88 18.02
CA PRO A 200 -2.85 18.52 18.22
C PRO A 200 -3.56 17.87 17.00
N THR A 201 -3.95 18.67 16.03
CA THR A 201 -4.61 18.20 14.79
C THR A 201 -3.63 17.87 13.66
N ALA A 202 -2.34 18.06 13.87
CA ALA A 202 -1.34 17.83 12.84
C ALA A 202 -1.14 16.35 12.53
N GLY A 203 -1.76 15.87 11.48
CA GLY A 203 -1.48 14.57 10.87
C GLY A 203 -0.16 14.58 10.10
N GLY A 204 0.20 13.46 9.48
CA GLY A 204 1.40 13.32 8.67
C GLY A 204 1.21 13.84 7.26
N SER A 205 1.21 15.13 7.04
CA SER A 205 0.90 15.79 5.76
C SER A 205 2.04 16.63 5.18
N THR A 206 3.26 16.56 5.74
CA THR A 206 4.40 17.35 5.30
C THR A 206 5.33 16.55 4.40
N PHE A 207 5.47 16.95 3.14
CA PHE A 207 6.44 16.40 2.20
C PHE A 207 7.77 17.15 2.37
N ARG A 208 8.80 16.46 2.87
CA ARG A 208 10.11 17.05 3.20
C ARG A 208 11.16 16.64 2.20
N SER A 209 11.93 17.60 1.72
CA SER A 209 13.08 17.31 0.88
C SER A 209 14.18 18.37 1.03
N SER A 210 15.39 18.09 0.55
CA SER A 210 16.49 19.05 0.51
C SER A 210 16.68 19.62 -0.89
N PRO A 211 17.40 20.73 -1.03
CA PRO A 211 17.79 21.27 -2.33
C PRO A 211 18.48 20.22 -3.21
N TYR A 212 19.29 19.33 -2.63
CA TYR A 212 19.96 18.27 -3.38
C TYR A 212 18.97 17.32 -4.07
N TRP A 213 17.96 16.83 -3.39
CA TRP A 213 17.00 15.90 -3.97
C TRP A 213 16.06 16.60 -4.96
N LEU A 214 15.74 17.87 -4.73
CA LEU A 214 14.96 18.67 -5.67
C LEU A 214 15.67 18.81 -7.04
N THR A 215 17.04 18.79 -7.09
CA THR A 215 17.76 18.75 -8.38
C THR A 215 17.55 17.48 -9.19
N LYS A 216 16.94 16.44 -8.62
CA LYS A 216 16.60 15.18 -9.31
C LYS A 216 15.23 15.23 -9.97
N VAL A 217 14.47 16.30 -9.74
CA VAL A 217 13.12 16.50 -10.27
C VAL A 217 13.14 17.62 -11.31
N SER A 218 12.59 17.34 -12.48
CA SER A 218 12.31 18.33 -13.52
C SER A 218 10.97 19.00 -13.20
N SER A 219 11.01 20.07 -12.40
CA SER A 219 9.81 20.73 -11.85
C SER A 219 8.87 21.28 -12.94
N GLU A 220 9.41 21.63 -14.09
CA GLU A 220 8.66 22.07 -15.28
C GLU A 220 7.77 20.95 -15.88
N LEU A 221 8.12 19.69 -15.63
CA LEU A 221 7.36 18.52 -16.09
C LEU A 221 6.34 18.04 -15.04
N VAL A 222 6.31 18.65 -13.86
CA VAL A 222 5.34 18.28 -12.82
C VAL A 222 3.96 18.81 -13.18
N SER A 223 3.04 17.92 -13.48
CA SER A 223 1.66 18.27 -13.86
C SER A 223 0.76 18.56 -12.66
N VAL A 224 -0.24 19.40 -12.88
CA VAL A 224 -1.39 19.56 -11.97
C VAL A 224 -2.47 18.57 -12.40
N PRO A 225 -2.95 17.69 -11.50
CA PRO A 225 -4.01 16.74 -11.84
C PRO A 225 -5.35 17.46 -12.02
N LYS A 226 -6.18 16.92 -12.90
CA LYS A 226 -7.58 17.39 -13.03
C LYS A 226 -8.40 16.92 -11.84
N TRP A 227 -9.28 17.79 -11.35
CA TRP A 227 -10.16 17.51 -10.23
C TRP A 227 -11.62 17.65 -10.61
N LEU A 228 -12.45 16.79 -10.06
CA LEU A 228 -13.88 17.01 -10.06
C LEU A 228 -14.24 18.13 -9.06
N PRO A 229 -15.26 18.94 -9.34
CA PRO A 229 -15.88 19.80 -8.31
C PRO A 229 -16.36 18.95 -7.13
N MET A 230 -16.26 19.48 -5.91
CA MET A 230 -16.70 18.75 -4.70
C MET A 230 -18.12 18.20 -4.81
N ALA A 231 -19.05 18.99 -5.36
CA ALA A 231 -20.46 18.60 -5.54
C ALA A 231 -20.66 17.45 -6.56
N ALA A 232 -19.69 17.17 -7.42
CA ALA A 232 -19.74 16.10 -8.40
C ALA A 232 -19.01 14.81 -7.93
N MET A 233 -18.42 14.84 -6.75
CA MET A 233 -17.72 13.68 -6.20
C MET A 233 -18.70 12.61 -5.72
N HIS A 234 -18.28 11.36 -5.83
CA HIS A 234 -18.94 10.27 -5.15
C HIS A 234 -18.91 10.49 -3.62
N PRO A 235 -19.97 10.12 -2.86
CA PRO A 235 -20.05 10.42 -1.42
C PRO A 235 -18.85 9.92 -0.59
N VAL A 236 -18.31 8.75 -0.91
CA VAL A 236 -17.11 8.20 -0.23
C VAL A 236 -15.86 9.02 -0.55
N ASP A 237 -15.71 9.46 -1.80
CA ASP A 237 -14.57 10.30 -2.22
C ASP A 237 -14.67 11.71 -1.65
N TYR A 238 -15.87 12.26 -1.57
CA TYR A 238 -16.15 13.53 -0.88
C TYR A 238 -15.71 13.45 0.59
N TYR A 239 -16.14 12.39 1.30
CA TYR A 239 -15.75 12.17 2.69
C TYR A 239 -14.23 12.04 2.84
N SER A 240 -13.59 11.28 1.96
CA SER A 240 -12.14 11.09 1.96
C SER A 240 -11.39 12.42 1.73
N THR A 241 -11.85 13.23 0.77
CA THR A 241 -11.30 14.56 0.47
C THR A 241 -11.45 15.50 1.66
N PHE A 242 -12.62 15.48 2.31
CA PHE A 242 -12.90 16.29 3.50
C PHE A 242 -11.97 15.90 4.67
N THR A 243 -11.92 14.63 5.02
CA THR A 243 -11.12 14.15 6.16
C THR A 243 -9.61 14.26 5.92
N LYS A 244 -9.17 14.30 4.68
CA LYS A 244 -7.79 14.59 4.29
C LYS A 244 -7.47 16.08 4.19
N ASN A 245 -8.39 16.95 4.58
CA ASN A 245 -8.24 18.42 4.54
C ASN A 245 -7.87 18.96 3.14
N CYS A 246 -8.53 18.40 2.12
CA CYS A 246 -8.33 18.77 0.71
C CYS A 246 -9.61 19.37 0.07
N SER A 247 -10.63 19.70 0.87
CA SER A 247 -11.89 20.31 0.40
C SER A 247 -11.78 21.79 0.07
N SER A 248 -10.81 22.50 0.66
CA SER A 248 -10.53 23.91 0.35
C SER A 248 -9.78 24.08 -0.98
N ASP A 249 -9.72 25.28 -1.49
CA ASP A 249 -8.98 25.58 -2.71
C ASP A 249 -7.47 25.46 -2.50
N PHE A 250 -6.80 25.01 -3.55
CA PHE A 250 -5.34 24.94 -3.69
C PHE A 250 -4.94 25.69 -4.94
N THR A 251 -3.87 26.45 -4.86
CA THR A 251 -3.24 27.01 -6.04
C THR A 251 -2.49 25.93 -6.83
N GLU A 252 -2.29 26.13 -8.12
CA GLU A 252 -1.46 25.23 -8.93
C GLU A 252 -0.03 25.11 -8.38
N GLU A 253 0.51 26.20 -7.82
CA GLU A 253 1.83 26.23 -7.21
C GLU A 253 1.91 25.34 -5.97
N GLU A 254 0.91 25.39 -5.08
CA GLU A 254 0.82 24.50 -3.91
C GLU A 254 0.78 23.03 -4.34
N ILE A 255 -0.03 22.69 -5.35
CA ILE A 255 -0.15 21.33 -5.88
C ILE A 255 1.18 20.87 -6.48
N LYS A 256 1.78 21.67 -7.36
CA LYS A 256 3.09 21.38 -7.99
C LYS A 256 4.19 21.23 -6.94
N SER A 257 4.18 22.07 -5.91
CA SER A 257 5.15 22.01 -4.82
C SER A 257 5.06 20.68 -4.07
N VAL A 258 3.87 20.28 -3.61
CA VAL A 258 3.64 18.99 -2.94
C VAL A 258 4.12 17.83 -3.80
N ARG A 259 3.77 17.81 -5.09
CA ARG A 259 4.16 16.75 -6.04
C ARG A 259 5.68 16.73 -6.29
N THR A 260 6.30 17.89 -6.45
CA THR A 260 7.76 18.00 -6.64
C THR A 260 8.53 17.45 -5.44
N PHE A 261 8.09 17.78 -4.24
CA PHE A 261 8.70 17.26 -3.01
C PHE A 261 8.48 15.76 -2.85
N TYR A 262 7.30 15.25 -3.21
CA TYR A 262 7.03 13.82 -3.26
C TYR A 262 8.00 13.09 -4.20
N TYR A 263 8.22 13.59 -5.42
CA TYR A 263 9.19 13.00 -6.35
C TYR A 263 10.62 13.05 -5.83
N ALA A 264 10.99 14.13 -5.16
CA ALA A 264 12.30 14.24 -4.53
C ALA A 264 12.51 13.21 -3.41
N MET A 265 11.45 12.90 -2.65
CA MET A 265 11.46 11.80 -1.66
C MET A 265 11.58 10.43 -2.32
N CYS A 266 10.99 10.24 -3.51
CA CYS A 266 11.19 9.01 -4.30
C CYS A 266 12.65 8.86 -4.76
N ALA A 267 13.32 9.96 -5.15
CA ALA A 267 14.72 9.93 -5.52
C ALA A 267 15.65 9.60 -4.32
N GLU A 268 15.30 10.04 -3.11
CA GLU A 268 16.01 9.65 -1.89
C GLU A 268 15.86 8.14 -1.63
N ALA A 269 14.66 7.58 -1.82
CA ALA A 269 14.42 6.14 -1.68
C ALA A 269 15.16 5.31 -2.74
N ASP A 270 15.24 5.79 -3.98
CA ASP A 270 16.00 5.15 -5.05
C ASP A 270 17.50 5.05 -4.71
N ALA A 271 18.07 6.07 -4.08
CA ALA A 271 19.47 6.03 -3.62
C ALA A 271 19.70 4.98 -2.53
N MET A 272 18.71 4.70 -1.67
CA MET A 272 18.79 3.62 -0.68
C MET A 272 18.81 2.24 -1.36
N LEU A 273 17.99 2.05 -2.41
CA LEU A 273 18.06 0.85 -3.26
C LEU A 273 19.46 0.69 -3.87
N GLY A 274 20.05 1.79 -4.36
CA GLY A 274 21.40 1.82 -4.90
C GLY A 274 22.46 1.36 -3.89
N GLN A 275 22.33 1.72 -2.63
CA GLN A 275 23.25 1.29 -1.57
C GLN A 275 23.17 -0.23 -1.32
N VAL A 276 21.98 -0.81 -1.37
CA VAL A 276 21.77 -2.28 -1.24
C VAL A 276 22.36 -3.01 -2.43
N ILE A 277 22.07 -2.55 -3.66
CA ILE A 277 22.64 -3.13 -4.89
C ILE A 277 24.17 -3.06 -4.87
N SER A 278 24.75 -1.94 -4.44
CA SER A 278 26.19 -1.76 -4.33
C SER A 278 26.82 -2.76 -3.37
N ALA A 279 26.19 -3.00 -2.20
CA ALA A 279 26.68 -3.97 -1.22
C ALA A 279 26.66 -5.42 -1.76
N LEU A 280 25.61 -5.80 -2.51
CA LEU A 280 25.53 -7.10 -3.17
C LEU A 280 26.61 -7.26 -4.24
N ARG A 281 26.83 -6.23 -5.06
CA ARG A 281 27.84 -6.20 -6.13
C ARG A 281 29.25 -6.30 -5.56
N GLU A 282 29.59 -5.51 -4.54
CA GLU A 282 30.89 -5.52 -3.86
C GLU A 282 31.27 -6.91 -3.31
N LYS A 283 30.28 -7.71 -2.96
CA LYS A 283 30.50 -9.08 -2.41
C LYS A 283 30.33 -10.18 -3.45
N GLY A 284 30.10 -9.86 -4.71
CA GLY A 284 29.87 -10.84 -5.78
C GLY A 284 28.59 -11.66 -5.58
N LEU A 285 27.60 -11.13 -4.85
CA LEU A 285 26.36 -11.83 -4.53
C LEU A 285 25.22 -11.49 -5.50
N LEU A 286 25.33 -10.35 -6.23
CA LEU A 286 24.25 -9.80 -7.03
C LEU A 286 23.74 -10.79 -8.10
N ASP A 287 24.66 -11.47 -8.79
CA ASP A 287 24.32 -12.38 -9.90
C ASP A 287 23.63 -13.67 -9.43
N ASN A 288 23.63 -13.95 -8.13
CA ASN A 288 22.96 -15.09 -7.52
C ASN A 288 21.84 -14.68 -6.55
N THR A 289 21.38 -13.43 -6.66
CA THR A 289 20.33 -12.85 -5.82
C THR A 289 19.09 -12.56 -6.64
N VAL A 290 17.92 -13.02 -6.17
CA VAL A 290 16.64 -12.47 -6.62
C VAL A 290 16.35 -11.22 -5.81
N LEU A 291 16.20 -10.09 -6.50
CA LEU A 291 15.84 -8.81 -5.90
C LEU A 291 14.42 -8.45 -6.29
N ILE A 292 13.56 -8.30 -5.29
CA ILE A 292 12.17 -7.87 -5.44
C ILE A 292 12.05 -6.45 -4.90
N PHE A 293 11.55 -5.54 -5.71
CA PHE A 293 11.27 -4.16 -5.35
C PHE A 293 9.77 -3.89 -5.53
N THR A 294 9.11 -3.42 -4.49
CA THR A 294 7.67 -3.09 -4.52
C THR A 294 7.32 -2.00 -3.50
N ALA A 295 6.04 -1.64 -3.43
CA ALA A 295 5.46 -0.81 -2.37
C ALA A 295 4.23 -1.49 -1.78
N ASP A 296 3.91 -1.18 -0.52
CA ASP A 296 2.71 -1.70 0.14
C ASP A 296 1.41 -1.07 -0.42
N HIS A 297 1.43 0.19 -0.77
CA HIS A 297 0.37 0.93 -1.47
C HIS A 297 0.98 2.18 -2.12
N GLY A 298 0.21 2.87 -2.95
CA GLY A 298 0.62 4.09 -3.62
C GLY A 298 0.40 5.36 -2.79
N GLU A 299 0.55 6.50 -3.47
CA GLU A 299 0.32 7.87 -2.99
C GLU A 299 -0.49 8.64 -4.04
N LEU A 300 -1.54 9.31 -3.65
CA LEU A 300 -2.36 10.12 -4.57
C LEU A 300 -1.68 11.41 -5.01
N ALA A 301 -0.80 11.97 -4.17
CA ALA A 301 -0.02 13.16 -4.50
C ALA A 301 -0.87 14.26 -5.14
N MET A 302 -1.98 14.61 -4.52
CA MET A 302 -2.99 15.59 -4.93
C MET A 302 -3.91 15.15 -6.09
N GLU A 303 -3.82 13.92 -6.61
CA GLU A 303 -4.83 13.41 -7.54
C GLU A 303 -6.19 13.28 -6.84
N HIS A 304 -7.29 13.49 -7.56
CA HIS A 304 -8.66 13.44 -7.03
C HIS A 304 -8.90 14.32 -5.79
N ARG A 305 -8.22 15.45 -5.66
CA ARG A 305 -8.23 16.30 -4.46
C ARG A 305 -7.85 15.53 -3.19
N GLN A 306 -6.92 14.60 -3.27
CA GLN A 306 -6.50 13.78 -2.16
C GLN A 306 -4.98 13.63 -2.13
N PHE A 307 -4.42 13.39 -0.97
CA PHE A 307 -3.08 12.90 -0.76
C PHE A 307 -3.13 11.62 0.09
N TYR A 308 -2.02 10.96 0.31
CA TYR A 308 -1.95 9.63 0.88
C TYR A 308 -2.56 8.56 -0.05
N LYS A 309 -3.20 7.64 0.56
CA LYS A 309 -3.81 6.38 0.12
C LYS A 309 -5.27 6.34 0.59
N MET A 310 -5.78 5.16 0.89
CA MET A 310 -7.11 4.95 1.47
C MET A 310 -8.24 5.24 0.47
N SER A 311 -7.96 5.00 -0.80
CA SER A 311 -8.93 5.01 -1.89
C SER A 311 -8.58 3.97 -2.94
N MET A 312 -9.50 3.64 -3.83
CA MET A 312 -9.29 2.65 -4.90
C MET A 312 -8.77 3.25 -6.20
N PHE A 313 -8.49 4.55 -6.23
CA PHE A 313 -7.88 5.19 -7.39
C PHE A 313 -6.47 4.62 -7.68
N GLU A 314 -6.07 4.63 -8.96
CA GLU A 314 -4.79 4.06 -9.41
C GLU A 314 -3.59 4.57 -8.61
N GLY A 315 -3.53 5.88 -8.30
CA GLY A 315 -2.45 6.46 -7.52
C GLY A 315 -2.29 5.86 -6.13
N SER A 316 -3.36 5.29 -5.55
CA SER A 316 -3.36 4.66 -4.23
C SER A 316 -3.28 3.13 -4.28
N SER A 317 -4.01 2.50 -5.20
CA SER A 317 -4.18 1.04 -5.22
C SER A 317 -3.19 0.30 -6.12
N ARG A 318 -2.65 0.94 -7.16
CA ARG A 318 -1.65 0.36 -8.06
C ARG A 318 -0.25 0.70 -7.57
N VAL A 319 0.62 -0.32 -7.55
CA VAL A 319 1.96 -0.24 -6.97
C VAL A 319 3.01 -0.74 -7.95
N PRO A 320 4.28 -0.31 -7.82
CA PRO A 320 5.37 -0.89 -8.59
C PRO A 320 5.65 -2.33 -8.16
N LEU A 321 6.06 -3.15 -9.12
CA LEU A 321 6.69 -4.43 -8.86
C LEU A 321 7.77 -4.68 -9.91
N LEU A 322 9.01 -4.82 -9.45
CA LEU A 322 10.15 -5.19 -10.27
C LEU A 322 10.81 -6.42 -9.65
N ILE A 323 11.14 -7.39 -10.48
CA ILE A 323 11.83 -8.60 -10.04
C ILE A 323 13.02 -8.85 -10.98
N MET A 324 14.21 -8.90 -10.40
CA MET A 324 15.46 -9.19 -11.10
C MET A 324 16.14 -10.38 -10.45
N GLY A 325 16.78 -11.24 -11.24
CA GLY A 325 17.56 -12.34 -10.69
C GLY A 325 17.99 -13.37 -11.74
N PRO A 326 18.80 -14.36 -11.35
CA PRO A 326 19.26 -15.38 -12.27
C PRO A 326 18.09 -16.22 -12.81
N GLY A 327 18.13 -16.57 -14.09
CA GLY A 327 17.07 -17.36 -14.75
C GLY A 327 15.75 -16.62 -14.96
N LEU A 328 15.71 -15.31 -14.71
CA LEU A 328 14.56 -14.45 -14.99
C LEU A 328 14.80 -13.62 -16.26
N LYS A 329 13.71 -13.23 -16.93
CA LYS A 329 13.78 -12.42 -18.15
C LYS A 329 14.17 -10.98 -17.83
N SER A 330 15.13 -10.44 -18.57
CA SER A 330 15.57 -9.05 -18.47
C SER A 330 14.79 -8.16 -19.43
N GLY A 331 14.53 -6.90 -19.01
CA GLY A 331 13.84 -5.90 -19.81
C GLY A 331 12.38 -6.25 -20.17
N LEU A 332 11.80 -7.26 -19.52
CA LEU A 332 10.44 -7.69 -19.80
C LEU A 332 9.44 -6.76 -19.14
N GLN A 333 8.41 -6.35 -19.91
CA GLN A 333 7.20 -5.72 -19.39
C GLN A 333 6.07 -6.74 -19.29
N VAL A 334 5.54 -6.93 -18.07
CA VAL A 334 4.44 -7.87 -17.78
C VAL A 334 3.14 -7.08 -17.67
N HIS A 335 2.18 -7.40 -18.56
CA HIS A 335 0.90 -6.71 -18.64
C HIS A 335 -0.22 -7.41 -17.85
N GLN A 336 0.01 -8.63 -17.38
CA GLN A 336 -0.95 -9.36 -16.56
C GLN A 336 -1.26 -8.58 -15.28
N LEU A 337 -2.51 -8.70 -14.82
CA LEU A 337 -2.94 -8.22 -13.52
C LEU A 337 -2.27 -9.06 -12.44
N VAL A 338 -1.60 -8.42 -11.49
CA VAL A 338 -0.87 -9.07 -10.40
C VAL A 338 -1.26 -8.40 -9.09
N SER A 339 -1.32 -9.17 -8.04
CA SER A 339 -1.67 -8.72 -6.70
C SER A 339 -0.49 -8.88 -5.73
N LEU A 340 -0.37 -8.02 -4.73
CA LEU A 340 0.68 -8.18 -3.71
C LEU A 340 0.57 -9.48 -2.92
N VAL A 341 -0.61 -10.09 -2.86
CA VAL A 341 -0.81 -11.42 -2.25
C VAL A 341 -0.05 -12.52 -3.00
N ASP A 342 0.27 -12.31 -4.28
CA ASP A 342 1.02 -13.23 -5.15
C ASP A 342 2.50 -13.33 -4.74
N LEU A 343 2.99 -12.35 -3.98
CA LEU A 343 4.40 -12.34 -3.55
C LEU A 343 4.71 -13.45 -2.54
N HIS A 344 3.76 -13.86 -1.71
CA HIS A 344 3.94 -14.99 -0.79
C HIS A 344 4.27 -16.29 -1.55
N PRO A 345 3.40 -16.81 -2.44
CA PRO A 345 3.73 -18.02 -3.21
C PRO A 345 4.93 -17.83 -4.14
N THR A 346 5.17 -16.62 -4.64
CA THR A 346 6.35 -16.32 -5.46
C THR A 346 7.65 -16.53 -4.67
N VAL A 347 7.73 -16.00 -3.45
CA VAL A 347 8.88 -16.17 -2.56
C VAL A 347 9.09 -17.64 -2.19
N LEU A 348 8.01 -18.38 -1.91
CA LEU A 348 8.11 -19.81 -1.63
C LEU A 348 8.65 -20.59 -2.84
N GLU A 349 8.18 -20.29 -4.04
CA GLU A 349 8.65 -20.93 -5.26
C GLU A 349 10.13 -20.59 -5.54
N ILE A 350 10.56 -19.34 -5.32
CA ILE A 350 11.98 -18.94 -5.36
C ILE A 350 12.84 -19.82 -4.45
N ALA A 351 12.35 -20.12 -3.26
CA ALA A 351 13.06 -20.92 -2.26
C ALA A 351 12.90 -22.44 -2.44
N GLY A 352 12.14 -22.89 -3.44
CA GLY A 352 11.83 -24.32 -3.62
C GLY A 352 11.01 -24.90 -2.46
N ILE A 353 10.11 -24.10 -1.90
CA ILE A 353 9.17 -24.48 -0.85
C ILE A 353 7.79 -24.67 -1.48
N SER A 354 7.19 -25.85 -1.28
CA SER A 354 5.81 -26.08 -1.70
C SER A 354 4.85 -25.19 -0.90
N ALA A 355 3.88 -24.57 -1.57
CA ALA A 355 2.86 -23.80 -0.90
C ALA A 355 2.10 -24.67 0.13
N VAL A 356 1.90 -24.14 1.32
CA VAL A 356 1.19 -24.82 2.41
C VAL A 356 -0.11 -24.06 2.72
N GLY A 357 -1.22 -24.77 2.75
CA GLY A 357 -2.54 -24.20 3.02
C GLY A 357 -3.19 -23.54 1.79
N ASN A 358 -4.34 -22.90 2.02
CA ASN A 358 -5.08 -22.18 0.99
C ASN A 358 -4.53 -20.76 0.87
N LEU A 359 -3.64 -20.53 -0.08
CA LEU A 359 -3.19 -19.20 -0.44
C LEU A 359 -4.19 -18.54 -1.39
N SER A 360 -4.38 -17.22 -1.25
CA SER A 360 -5.20 -16.43 -2.17
C SER A 360 -4.41 -16.00 -3.42
N GLY A 361 -3.09 -15.93 -3.31
CA GLY A 361 -2.19 -15.51 -4.37
C GLY A 361 -1.68 -16.65 -5.25
N HIS A 362 -1.14 -16.30 -6.41
CA HIS A 362 -0.53 -17.18 -7.39
C HIS A 362 0.90 -16.71 -7.67
N SER A 363 1.85 -17.63 -7.78
CA SER A 363 3.23 -17.24 -8.09
C SER A 363 3.34 -16.53 -9.44
N VAL A 364 4.10 -15.44 -9.47
CA VAL A 364 4.38 -14.68 -10.69
C VAL A 364 5.64 -15.18 -11.42
N LEU A 365 6.40 -16.12 -10.85
CA LEU A 365 7.60 -16.68 -11.50
C LEU A 365 7.31 -17.27 -12.89
N PRO A 366 6.20 -18.01 -13.13
CA PRO A 366 5.90 -18.51 -14.47
C PRO A 366 5.84 -17.41 -15.53
N LEU A 367 5.44 -16.18 -15.19
CA LEU A 367 5.33 -15.05 -16.11
C LEU A 367 6.70 -14.52 -16.56
N ILE A 368 7.73 -14.67 -15.73
CA ILE A 368 9.05 -14.03 -15.91
C ILE A 368 10.21 -15.02 -16.03
N SER A 369 10.02 -16.32 -15.84
CA SER A 369 11.09 -17.32 -15.96
C SER A 369 11.51 -17.52 -17.42
N THR A 370 12.83 -17.72 -17.64
CA THR A 370 13.39 -18.05 -18.96
C THR A 370 13.12 -19.49 -19.36
N SER A 371 12.85 -20.38 -18.39
CA SER A 371 12.74 -21.83 -18.60
C SER A 371 11.31 -22.35 -18.81
N ARG A 372 10.30 -21.49 -18.68
CA ARG A 372 8.88 -21.88 -18.83
C ARG A 372 8.20 -21.13 -19.95
N ASN A 373 7.54 -21.86 -20.85
CA ASN A 373 6.47 -21.32 -21.69
C ASN A 373 5.19 -21.38 -20.87
N VAL A 374 4.67 -20.22 -20.47
CA VAL A 374 3.45 -20.10 -19.68
C VAL A 374 2.26 -20.45 -20.56
N SER A 375 1.44 -21.43 -20.16
CA SER A 375 0.07 -21.51 -20.65
C SER A 375 -0.68 -20.28 -20.10
N LYS A 376 -1.43 -19.57 -20.94
CA LYS A 376 -2.11 -18.31 -20.62
C LYS A 376 -3.08 -18.37 -19.43
N ASN A 377 -3.34 -19.55 -18.86
CA ASN A 377 -4.46 -19.81 -17.92
C ASN A 377 -4.04 -20.04 -16.45
N GLU A 378 -2.80 -19.77 -16.07
CA GLU A 378 -2.34 -20.10 -14.71
C GLU A 378 -2.43 -18.94 -13.72
N HIS A 379 -2.74 -17.71 -14.15
CA HIS A 379 -2.86 -16.53 -13.29
C HIS A 379 -4.23 -15.88 -13.48
N PRO A 380 -4.93 -15.46 -12.41
CA PRO A 380 -6.24 -14.81 -12.53
C PRO A 380 -6.20 -13.57 -13.42
N GLU A 381 -7.25 -13.37 -14.21
CA GLU A 381 -7.43 -12.18 -15.04
C GLU A 381 -8.04 -11.00 -14.27
N TRP A 382 -8.04 -11.09 -12.95
CA TRP A 382 -8.58 -10.08 -12.06
C TRP A 382 -7.70 -9.89 -10.81
N VAL A 383 -7.84 -8.73 -10.17
CA VAL A 383 -7.27 -8.45 -8.85
C VAL A 383 -8.31 -7.80 -7.94
N LEU A 384 -8.25 -8.14 -6.65
CA LEU A 384 -9.09 -7.62 -5.58
C LEU A 384 -8.30 -6.68 -4.68
N SER A 385 -8.91 -5.53 -4.33
CA SER A 385 -8.45 -4.67 -3.25
C SER A 385 -9.61 -4.32 -2.32
N GLU A 386 -9.36 -4.32 -1.01
CA GLU A 386 -10.37 -4.11 0.03
C GLU A 386 -9.91 -3.02 0.98
N TYR A 387 -10.83 -2.16 1.43
CA TYR A 387 -10.48 -1.13 2.39
C TYR A 387 -11.55 -0.97 3.48
N HIS A 388 -11.11 -0.98 4.74
CA HIS A 388 -11.98 -0.97 5.92
C HIS A 388 -11.52 0.01 7.01
N GLY A 389 -10.59 0.92 6.70
CA GLY A 389 -9.96 1.82 7.67
C GLY A 389 -10.59 3.22 7.73
N CYS A 390 -9.84 4.15 8.33
CA CYS A 390 -10.20 5.57 8.45
C CYS A 390 -10.20 6.30 7.09
N ASN A 391 -10.69 7.53 7.06
CA ASN A 391 -10.81 8.37 5.85
C ASN A 391 -11.71 7.81 4.74
N ALA A 392 -12.44 6.73 5.00
CA ALA A 392 -13.53 6.24 4.17
C ALA A 392 -14.66 5.78 5.09
N ASN A 393 -15.85 6.32 4.93
CA ASN A 393 -17.00 6.04 5.80
C ASN A 393 -17.71 4.72 5.47
N ALA A 394 -17.28 4.01 4.45
CA ALA A 394 -17.81 2.72 4.04
C ALA A 394 -16.70 1.72 3.75
N SER A 395 -16.94 0.44 4.00
CA SER A 395 -16.11 -0.64 3.47
C SER A 395 -16.12 -0.58 1.94
N THR A 396 -14.96 -0.65 1.32
CA THR A 396 -14.78 -0.44 -0.12
C THR A 396 -14.09 -1.65 -0.72
N TYR A 397 -14.58 -2.09 -1.88
CA TYR A 397 -14.09 -3.28 -2.58
C TYR A 397 -13.87 -2.93 -4.04
N MET A 398 -12.66 -3.10 -4.54
CA MET A 398 -12.29 -2.86 -5.92
C MET A 398 -11.98 -4.18 -6.61
N LEU A 399 -12.61 -4.39 -7.76
CA LEU A 399 -12.29 -5.46 -8.69
C LEU A 399 -11.77 -4.85 -9.99
N ARG A 400 -10.54 -5.18 -10.38
CA ARG A 400 -9.97 -4.85 -11.68
C ARG A 400 -10.03 -6.06 -12.59
N VAL A 401 -10.64 -5.92 -13.78
CA VAL A 401 -10.69 -6.96 -14.81
C VAL A 401 -10.37 -6.33 -16.16
N GLY A 402 -9.30 -6.73 -16.79
CA GLY A 402 -8.84 -6.08 -18.02
C GLY A 402 -8.69 -4.56 -17.84
N HIS A 403 -9.44 -3.76 -18.61
CA HIS A 403 -9.46 -2.30 -18.51
C HIS A 403 -10.56 -1.74 -17.58
N TRP A 404 -11.43 -2.60 -17.06
CA TRP A 404 -12.50 -2.19 -16.15
C TRP A 404 -12.04 -2.16 -14.71
N LYS A 405 -12.37 -1.10 -13.99
CA LYS A 405 -12.26 -1.01 -12.54
C LYS A 405 -13.64 -0.79 -11.96
N TYR A 406 -14.13 -1.79 -11.24
CA TYR A 406 -15.41 -1.76 -10.53
C TYR A 406 -15.16 -1.56 -9.04
N ILE A 407 -15.91 -0.65 -8.41
CA ILE A 407 -15.82 -0.37 -6.98
C ILE A 407 -17.21 -0.50 -6.37
N ALA A 408 -17.36 -1.44 -5.44
CA ALA A 408 -18.55 -1.65 -4.62
C ALA A 408 -18.31 -1.14 -3.19
N TYR A 409 -19.39 -0.79 -2.51
CA TYR A 409 -19.33 -0.20 -1.18
C TYR A 409 -20.32 -0.88 -0.23
N ALA A 410 -19.95 -0.96 1.05
CA ALA A 410 -20.82 -1.41 2.15
C ALA A 410 -21.58 -2.71 1.83
N ASP A 411 -22.89 -2.62 1.77
CA ASP A 411 -23.82 -3.72 1.46
C ASP A 411 -24.09 -3.91 -0.04
N GLY A 412 -23.56 -3.02 -0.87
CA GLY A 412 -23.80 -2.97 -2.32
C GLY A 412 -25.12 -2.33 -2.72
N ILE A 413 -25.84 -1.71 -1.78
CA ILE A 413 -27.15 -1.08 -1.98
C ILE A 413 -27.13 0.38 -1.48
N SER A 414 -26.66 0.59 -0.25
CA SER A 414 -26.74 1.88 0.44
C SER A 414 -25.84 2.96 -0.18
N VAL A 415 -24.78 2.56 -0.85
CA VAL A 415 -23.86 3.46 -1.54
C VAL A 415 -23.74 3.02 -3.00
N PRO A 416 -23.97 3.92 -3.98
CA PRO A 416 -23.90 3.55 -5.39
C PRO A 416 -22.48 3.08 -5.77
N PRO A 417 -22.36 2.12 -6.69
CA PRO A 417 -21.05 1.68 -7.15
C PRO A 417 -20.42 2.67 -8.12
N GLN A 418 -19.11 2.53 -8.34
CA GLN A 418 -18.37 3.22 -9.38
C GLN A 418 -17.81 2.23 -10.40
N LEU A 419 -17.74 2.67 -11.66
CA LEU A 419 -17.13 1.93 -12.76
C LEU A 419 -16.27 2.87 -13.60
N PHE A 420 -15.00 2.53 -13.74
CA PHE A 420 -14.03 3.31 -14.51
C PHE A 420 -13.41 2.47 -15.64
N MET A 421 -13.12 3.14 -16.74
CA MET A 421 -12.37 2.59 -17.87
C MET A 421 -11.26 3.54 -18.35
N ASP A 422 -11.28 4.78 -17.89
CA ASP A 422 -10.29 5.80 -18.19
C ASP A 422 -9.14 5.78 -17.18
N LYS A 423 -7.96 6.20 -17.63
CA LYS A 423 -6.75 6.24 -16.78
C LYS A 423 -6.83 7.29 -15.67
N ASP A 424 -7.58 8.36 -15.92
CA ASP A 424 -7.70 9.48 -14.99
C ASP A 424 -8.83 9.28 -13.97
N GLU A 425 -9.66 8.25 -14.14
CA GLU A 425 -10.75 7.84 -13.23
C GLU A 425 -11.67 9.03 -12.83
N LEU A 426 -11.90 9.93 -13.79
CA LEU A 426 -12.75 11.12 -13.58
C LEU A 426 -14.20 10.86 -13.97
N HIS A 427 -14.48 9.84 -14.78
CA HIS A 427 -15.79 9.57 -15.33
C HIS A 427 -16.32 8.23 -14.82
N ASN A 428 -17.22 8.30 -13.82
CA ASN A 428 -17.97 7.12 -13.42
C ASN A 428 -18.98 6.76 -14.52
N VAL A 429 -18.74 5.63 -15.20
CA VAL A 429 -19.55 5.18 -16.33
C VAL A 429 -20.54 4.07 -15.95
N VAL A 430 -20.81 3.85 -14.67
CA VAL A 430 -21.64 2.75 -14.17
C VAL A 430 -23.05 2.75 -14.80
N LEU A 431 -23.66 3.94 -14.93
CA LEU A 431 -24.98 4.06 -15.55
C LEU A 431 -24.98 3.83 -17.08
N ARG A 432 -23.82 4.01 -17.71
CA ARG A 432 -23.65 3.78 -19.16
C ARG A 432 -23.47 2.31 -19.50
N PHE A 433 -22.94 1.52 -18.57
CA PHE A 433 -22.60 0.11 -18.78
C PHE A 433 -23.18 -0.80 -17.67
N PRO A 434 -24.54 -0.83 -17.52
CA PRO A 434 -25.18 -1.59 -16.44
C PRO A 434 -24.92 -3.11 -16.54
N ASP A 435 -24.82 -3.68 -17.74
CA ASP A 435 -24.54 -5.10 -17.92
C ASP A 435 -23.12 -5.47 -17.48
N VAL A 436 -22.13 -4.60 -17.76
CA VAL A 436 -20.76 -4.78 -17.30
C VAL A 436 -20.70 -4.68 -15.77
N GLN A 437 -21.38 -3.69 -15.20
CA GLN A 437 -21.49 -3.54 -13.74
C GLN A 437 -22.06 -4.80 -13.09
N ALA A 438 -23.17 -5.34 -13.62
CA ALA A 438 -23.80 -6.55 -13.07
C ALA A 438 -22.89 -7.79 -13.18
N GLN A 439 -22.15 -7.95 -14.28
CA GLN A 439 -21.18 -9.04 -14.45
C GLN A 439 -20.02 -8.92 -13.45
N LEU A 440 -19.48 -7.72 -13.26
CA LEU A 440 -18.37 -7.48 -12.34
C LEU A 440 -18.80 -7.61 -10.89
N ASP A 441 -20.00 -7.15 -10.52
CA ASP A 441 -20.56 -7.35 -9.19
C ASP A 441 -20.77 -8.85 -8.88
N LYS A 442 -21.30 -9.60 -9.83
CA LYS A 442 -21.46 -11.06 -9.71
C LYS A 442 -20.10 -11.74 -9.50
N LEU A 443 -19.09 -11.35 -10.25
CA LEU A 443 -17.73 -11.89 -10.08
C LEU A 443 -17.16 -11.50 -8.72
N LEU A 444 -17.28 -10.24 -8.31
CA LEU A 444 -16.82 -9.77 -7.00
C LEU A 444 -17.47 -10.56 -5.86
N ARG A 445 -18.79 -10.78 -5.91
CA ARG A 445 -19.53 -11.58 -4.92
C ARG A 445 -19.13 -13.06 -4.90
N SER A 446 -18.61 -13.59 -6.00
CA SER A 446 -18.08 -14.96 -6.02
C SER A 446 -16.70 -15.08 -5.37
N ILE A 447 -15.96 -13.98 -5.25
CA ILE A 447 -14.63 -13.90 -4.61
C ILE A 447 -14.78 -13.55 -3.13
N VAL A 448 -15.64 -12.57 -2.82
CA VAL A 448 -15.87 -12.07 -1.47
C VAL A 448 -17.34 -11.72 -1.26
N ASP A 449 -17.95 -12.30 -0.24
CA ASP A 449 -19.29 -11.87 0.24
C ASP A 449 -19.14 -10.53 0.96
N TYR A 450 -18.96 -9.47 0.16
CA TYR A 450 -18.61 -8.16 0.68
C TYR A 450 -19.70 -7.52 1.58
N PRO A 451 -21.03 -7.77 1.41
CA PRO A 451 -22.02 -7.35 2.39
C PRO A 451 -21.81 -7.98 3.76
N LYS A 452 -21.51 -9.28 3.79
CA LYS A 452 -21.22 -10.00 5.05
C LYS A 452 -19.93 -9.50 5.69
N VAL A 453 -18.87 -9.30 4.91
CA VAL A 453 -17.59 -8.75 5.39
C VAL A 453 -17.79 -7.33 5.94
N SER A 454 -18.54 -6.48 5.24
CA SER A 454 -18.87 -5.13 5.69
C SER A 454 -19.59 -5.11 7.04
N SER A 455 -20.56 -6.02 7.21
CA SER A 455 -21.29 -6.19 8.48
C SER A 455 -20.36 -6.69 9.60
N ALA A 456 -19.46 -7.63 9.31
CA ALA A 456 -18.48 -8.13 10.27
C ALA A 456 -17.51 -7.04 10.74
N VAL A 457 -17.01 -6.21 9.81
CA VAL A 457 -16.14 -5.06 10.13
C VAL A 457 -16.87 -4.03 10.99
N HIS A 458 -18.12 -3.73 10.66
CA HIS A 458 -18.93 -2.79 11.45
C HIS A 458 -19.16 -3.28 12.89
N LEU A 459 -19.51 -4.56 13.05
CA LEU A 459 -19.68 -5.18 14.37
C LEU A 459 -18.35 -5.18 15.15
N TYR A 460 -17.25 -5.57 14.51
CA TYR A 460 -15.91 -5.50 15.10
C TYR A 460 -15.59 -4.09 15.61
N ASN A 461 -15.80 -3.07 14.78
CA ASN A 461 -15.52 -1.69 15.14
C ASN A 461 -16.31 -1.23 16.38
N LYS A 462 -17.60 -1.56 16.44
CA LYS A 462 -18.44 -1.22 17.61
C LYS A 462 -17.99 -1.92 18.88
N ASN A 463 -17.73 -3.22 18.79
CA ASN A 463 -17.31 -4.01 19.93
C ASN A 463 -15.97 -3.52 20.50
N GLU A 464 -15.00 -3.26 19.63
CA GLU A 464 -13.69 -2.76 20.04
C GLU A 464 -13.76 -1.35 20.64
N PHE A 465 -14.57 -0.47 20.04
CA PHE A 465 -14.77 0.87 20.60
C PHE A 465 -15.47 0.82 21.97
N ALA A 466 -16.53 0.02 22.11
CA ALA A 466 -17.23 -0.14 23.38
C ALA A 466 -16.29 -0.70 24.46
N ALA A 467 -15.58 -1.79 24.18
CA ALA A 467 -14.60 -2.37 25.09
C ALA A 467 -13.49 -1.39 25.49
N TRP A 468 -12.99 -0.60 24.53
CA TRP A 468 -12.01 0.45 24.82
C TRP A 468 -12.59 1.55 25.71
N ARG A 469 -13.80 2.05 25.42
CA ARG A 469 -14.50 3.05 26.22
C ARG A 469 -14.68 2.56 27.66
N ASP A 470 -15.18 1.34 27.81
CA ASP A 470 -15.43 0.72 29.12
C ASP A 470 -14.12 0.52 29.92
N SER A 471 -13.03 0.14 29.24
CA SER A 471 -11.72 -0.03 29.86
C SER A 471 -11.15 1.25 30.47
N LEU A 472 -11.54 2.42 29.96
CA LEU A 472 -11.11 3.72 30.44
C LEU A 472 -11.95 4.23 31.63
N GLY A 473 -13.20 3.79 31.73
CA GLY A 473 -14.11 4.21 32.78
C GLY A 473 -14.19 5.74 32.93
N ARG A 474 -13.87 6.25 34.10
CA ARG A 474 -13.91 7.70 34.39
C ARG A 474 -12.91 8.52 33.58
N ASN A 475 -11.87 7.92 33.06
CA ASN A 475 -10.84 8.60 32.27
C ASN A 475 -11.23 8.77 30.80
N TYR A 476 -12.33 8.19 30.34
CA TYR A 476 -12.74 8.22 28.94
C TYR A 476 -12.86 9.64 28.39
N SER A 477 -13.57 10.52 29.07
CA SER A 477 -13.78 11.91 28.60
C SER A 477 -12.48 12.69 28.45
N GLU A 478 -11.52 12.50 29.34
CA GLU A 478 -10.20 13.11 29.24
C GLU A 478 -9.39 12.53 28.07
N VAL A 479 -9.36 11.21 27.96
CA VAL A 479 -8.59 10.52 26.91
C VAL A 479 -9.11 10.86 25.53
N ILE A 480 -10.42 10.82 25.28
CA ILE A 480 -10.99 11.13 23.97
C ILE A 480 -10.78 12.59 23.61
N ALA A 481 -10.90 13.52 24.57
CA ALA A 481 -10.66 14.94 24.36
C ALA A 481 -9.19 15.26 24.02
N ASN A 482 -8.25 14.44 24.47
CA ASN A 482 -6.81 14.61 24.24
C ASN A 482 -6.28 13.82 23.01
N LEU A 483 -7.14 13.12 22.26
CA LEU A 483 -6.72 12.54 21.00
C LEU A 483 -6.38 13.63 19.98
N ARG A 484 -5.70 13.27 18.90
CA ARG A 484 -5.20 14.27 17.92
C ARG A 484 -6.30 15.11 17.24
N TRP A 485 -7.58 14.77 17.38
CA TRP A 485 -8.73 15.56 16.91
C TRP A 485 -9.44 16.34 18.03
N HIS A 486 -8.91 16.41 19.22
CA HIS A 486 -9.56 16.95 20.42
C HIS A 486 -10.17 18.35 20.24
N MET A 487 -9.61 19.20 19.39
CA MET A 487 -10.16 20.54 19.17
C MET A 487 -11.53 20.50 18.47
N ASP A 488 -11.74 19.57 17.52
CA ASP A 488 -13.05 19.39 16.88
C ASP A 488 -14.04 18.74 17.85
N TRP A 489 -13.55 17.84 18.69
CA TRP A 489 -14.33 17.23 19.76
C TRP A 489 -14.86 18.27 20.74
N GLN A 490 -14.03 19.23 21.17
CA GLN A 490 -14.39 20.26 22.13
C GLN A 490 -15.41 21.30 21.60
N LYS A 491 -15.61 21.38 20.30
CA LYS A 491 -16.61 22.33 19.73
C LYS A 491 -18.03 22.00 20.16
N ASP A 492 -18.39 20.73 20.25
CA ASP A 492 -19.69 20.27 20.73
C ASP A 492 -19.60 18.84 21.28
N ILE A 493 -19.13 18.73 22.50
CA ILE A 493 -18.92 17.44 23.19
C ILE A 493 -20.24 16.66 23.30
N LEU A 494 -21.35 17.34 23.62
CA LEU A 494 -22.62 16.67 23.83
C LEU A 494 -23.19 16.09 22.53
N ALA A 495 -23.11 16.82 21.43
CA ALA A 495 -23.55 16.30 20.12
C ALA A 495 -22.67 15.14 19.65
N ASN A 496 -21.36 15.22 19.88
CA ASN A 496 -20.42 14.17 19.54
C ASN A 496 -20.65 12.88 20.34
N GLU A 497 -20.84 12.99 21.67
CA GLU A 497 -21.19 11.83 22.51
C GLU A 497 -22.53 11.22 22.11
N LYS A 498 -23.55 12.05 21.85
CA LYS A 498 -24.85 11.59 21.35
C LYS A 498 -24.73 10.85 20.02
N ALA A 499 -23.87 11.35 19.11
CA ALA A 499 -23.64 10.69 17.82
C ALA A 499 -23.00 9.30 18.00
N ILE A 500 -22.03 9.18 18.92
CA ILE A 500 -21.40 7.89 19.27
C ILE A 500 -22.43 6.94 19.91
N ASP A 501 -23.20 7.40 20.89
CA ASP A 501 -24.20 6.55 21.54
C ASP A 501 -25.28 6.10 20.55
N THR A 502 -25.71 6.99 19.67
CA THR A 502 -26.63 6.65 18.58
C THR A 502 -26.01 5.58 17.68
N TRP A 503 -24.75 5.75 17.26
CA TRP A 503 -24.04 4.78 16.42
C TRP A 503 -23.87 3.42 17.11
N LEU A 504 -23.54 3.38 18.39
CA LEU A 504 -23.40 2.13 19.14
C LEU A 504 -24.70 1.33 19.21
N HIS A 505 -25.85 2.00 19.41
CA HIS A 505 -27.14 1.36 19.65
C HIS A 505 -27.96 1.06 18.37
N HIS A 506 -27.67 1.72 17.24
CA HIS A 506 -28.41 1.46 15.99
C HIS A 506 -27.88 0.22 15.26
N SER A 507 -28.79 -0.68 14.89
CA SER A 507 -28.49 -1.77 13.95
C SER A 507 -28.18 -1.18 12.56
N SER A 508 -27.25 -1.74 11.83
CA SER A 508 -26.50 -1.28 10.64
C SER A 508 -27.31 -0.85 9.39
N ARG A 509 -28.58 -0.51 9.46
CA ARG A 509 -29.43 -0.28 8.27
C ARG A 509 -29.72 1.17 7.87
N THR A 510 -29.20 2.20 8.56
CA THR A 510 -29.72 3.59 8.38
C THR A 510 -28.69 4.71 8.30
N PHE A 511 -27.45 4.49 7.85
CA PHE A 511 -26.43 5.56 7.90
C PHE A 511 -26.22 6.39 6.61
N TYR A 512 -26.98 6.20 5.55
CA TYR A 512 -26.78 6.89 4.27
C TYR A 512 -27.95 7.78 3.82
N ASN A 513 -28.82 8.24 4.74
CA ASN A 513 -29.80 9.30 4.47
C ASN A 513 -29.28 10.68 4.88
#